data_b1b655c2194a7a0b9c62bbd5b2e4157b
#
_entry.id   b1b655c2194a7a0b9c62bbd5b2e4157b
#
_cell.length_a   1.000
_cell.length_b   1.000
_cell.length_c   1.000
_cell.angle_alpha   90.00
_cell.angle_beta   90.00
_cell.angle_gamma   90.00
#
_symmetry.space_group_name_H-M   'P 1'
#
loop_
_entity.id
_entity.type
_entity.pdbx_description
1 polymer ?
#
loop_
_entity_poly.entity_id
_entity_poly.type
_entity_poly.pdbx_seq_one_letter_code
_entity_poly.pdbx_strand_id
1 'polypeptide(L)'
;VISEQAAAGSSWTWTAPATDFTGYLADVYRTKEDGTEVILGTIAVDVSSDWTRFPRYGFVATFDASKTESKIQEEMAFLNRCHINGVQFQDWHNKHHWPLGGTREHLDAVYKDIANRDIYTQSVKDYIRVQHSYGMKAMFYNLCFGALDDAAGDGVKEEWHIFKGTGHTDKDA
;
A
#
# COMPACT_ATOMS: atom_id res chain seq x y z
N VAL A 1 -20.56 23.27 11.40
CA VAL A 1 -19.26 23.52 12.02
C VAL A 1 -19.23 22.78 13.35
N ILE A 2 -18.19 21.96 13.59
CA ILE A 2 -18.03 21.21 14.86
C ILE A 2 -17.23 22.04 15.85
N SER A 3 -16.18 22.67 15.38
CA SER A 3 -15.35 23.61 16.15
C SER A 3 -14.70 24.62 15.23
N GLU A 4 -14.39 25.76 15.77
CA GLU A 4 -13.69 26.85 15.10
C GLU A 4 -12.70 27.49 16.06
N GLN A 5 -11.53 27.85 15.57
CA GLN A 5 -10.51 28.52 16.35
C GLN A 5 -9.67 29.45 15.50
N ALA A 6 -9.18 30.53 16.09
CA ALA A 6 -8.25 31.42 15.40
C ALA A 6 -6.89 30.75 15.22
N ALA A 7 -6.34 30.76 14.00
CA ALA A 7 -5.00 30.28 13.72
C ALA A 7 -3.98 31.40 14.05
N ALA A 8 -3.23 31.24 15.12
CA ALA A 8 -2.26 32.24 15.60
C ALA A 8 -0.84 32.03 15.04
N GLY A 9 -0.64 31.18 14.05
CA GLY A 9 0.68 30.86 13.47
C GLY A 9 0.59 29.93 12.27
N SER A 10 1.70 29.35 11.89
CA SER A 10 1.80 28.41 10.75
C SER A 10 1.42 26.96 11.10
N SER A 11 1.17 26.69 12.36
CA SER A 11 0.77 25.35 12.83
C SER A 11 -0.21 25.46 14.01
N TRP A 12 -1.12 24.53 14.07
CA TRP A 12 -2.08 24.39 15.18
C TRP A 12 -2.39 22.90 15.39
N THR A 13 -2.93 22.58 16.55
CA THR A 13 -3.38 21.23 16.87
C THR A 13 -4.89 21.21 17.03
N TRP A 14 -5.52 20.24 16.44
CA TRP A 14 -6.91 19.92 16.62
C TRP A 14 -7.05 18.44 16.98
N THR A 15 -7.86 18.13 17.96
CA THR A 15 -8.19 16.76 18.33
C THR A 15 -9.55 16.41 17.74
N ALA A 16 -9.56 15.45 16.82
CA ALA A 16 -10.81 14.96 16.24
C ALA A 16 -11.70 14.32 17.32
N PRO A 17 -13.05 14.46 17.22
CA PRO A 17 -13.96 13.71 18.08
C PRO A 17 -13.71 12.19 17.93
N ALA A 18 -13.86 11.44 19.03
CA ALA A 18 -13.59 10.00 19.07
C ALA A 18 -14.70 9.12 18.46
N THR A 19 -15.64 9.72 17.72
CA THR A 19 -16.71 8.98 17.03
C THR A 19 -16.13 8.18 15.88
N ASP A 20 -16.20 6.85 16.00
CA ASP A 20 -15.62 5.92 15.04
C ASP A 20 -16.33 6.00 13.69
N PHE A 21 -15.60 5.68 12.62
CA PHE A 21 -16.05 5.66 11.22
C PHE A 21 -16.64 7.00 10.75
N THR A 22 -16.05 8.10 11.17
CA THR A 22 -16.49 9.46 10.81
C THR A 22 -15.37 10.22 10.11
N GLY A 23 -15.70 10.86 8.98
CA GLY A 23 -14.81 11.77 8.26
C GLY A 23 -15.10 13.22 8.61
N TYR A 24 -14.05 14.03 8.64
CA TYR A 24 -14.10 15.47 8.89
C TYR A 24 -13.35 16.23 7.81
N LEU A 25 -13.76 17.46 7.54
CA LEU A 25 -12.99 18.42 6.77
C LEU A 25 -12.51 19.52 7.72
N ALA A 26 -11.22 19.84 7.67
CA ALA A 26 -10.65 20.98 8.35
C ALA A 26 -10.30 22.04 7.31
N ASP A 27 -11.01 23.17 7.34
CA ASP A 27 -10.80 24.29 6.43
C ASP A 27 -10.00 25.38 7.12
N VAL A 28 -8.96 25.84 6.46
CA VAL A 28 -8.28 27.10 6.81
C VAL A 28 -8.88 28.19 5.95
N TYR A 29 -9.47 29.18 6.57
CA TYR A 29 -10.11 30.27 5.86
C TYR A 29 -9.74 31.64 6.47
N ARG A 30 -10.03 32.68 5.73
CA ARG A 30 -10.03 34.07 6.22
C ARG A 30 -11.37 34.71 5.96
N THR A 31 -11.83 35.53 6.88
CA THR A 31 -13.03 36.36 6.71
C THR A 31 -12.60 37.73 6.16
N LYS A 32 -13.26 38.17 5.08
CA LYS A 32 -13.09 39.51 4.53
C LYS A 32 -13.88 40.55 5.37
N GLU A 33 -13.65 41.83 5.08
CA GLU A 33 -14.36 42.93 5.75
C GLU A 33 -15.88 42.89 5.54
N ASP A 34 -16.34 42.33 4.42
CA ASP A 34 -17.76 42.15 4.09
C ASP A 34 -18.37 40.89 4.74
N GLY A 35 -17.62 40.15 5.57
CA GLY A 35 -18.06 38.92 6.21
C GLY A 35 -17.92 37.68 5.33
N THR A 36 -17.44 37.78 4.09
CA THR A 36 -17.27 36.61 3.20
C THR A 36 -16.07 35.76 3.65
N GLU A 37 -16.29 34.47 3.79
CA GLU A 37 -15.23 33.50 4.05
C GLU A 37 -14.55 33.09 2.75
N VAL A 38 -13.22 33.04 2.78
CA VAL A 38 -12.37 32.53 1.67
C VAL A 38 -11.54 31.39 2.18
N ILE A 39 -11.83 30.17 1.71
CA ILE A 39 -11.06 28.97 2.03
C ILE A 39 -9.68 29.07 1.39
N LEU A 40 -8.64 28.92 2.20
CA LEU A 40 -7.23 28.94 1.80
C LEU A 40 -6.67 27.53 1.63
N GLY A 41 -7.24 26.55 2.31
CA GLY A 41 -6.86 25.14 2.22
C GLY A 41 -7.83 24.25 2.99
N THR A 42 -7.95 23.03 2.54
CA THR A 42 -8.79 21.99 3.15
C THR A 42 -7.98 20.72 3.32
N ILE A 43 -8.13 20.06 4.46
CA ILE A 43 -7.59 18.71 4.69
C ILE A 43 -8.69 17.79 5.20
N ALA A 44 -8.69 16.55 4.73
CA ALA A 44 -9.59 15.51 5.21
C ALA A 44 -8.93 14.75 6.38
N VAL A 45 -9.73 14.47 7.41
CA VAL A 45 -9.32 13.69 8.57
C VAL A 45 -10.34 12.59 8.81
N ASP A 46 -9.89 11.33 8.87
CA ASP A 46 -10.74 10.19 9.19
C ASP A 46 -10.47 9.72 10.62
N VAL A 47 -11.53 9.37 11.32
CA VAL A 47 -11.48 8.69 12.61
C VAL A 47 -11.98 7.26 12.41
N SER A 48 -11.11 6.29 12.59
CA SER A 48 -11.45 4.88 12.40
C SER A 48 -10.56 3.98 13.24
N SER A 49 -11.17 3.07 13.98
CA SER A 49 -10.46 1.97 14.66
C SER A 49 -10.13 0.81 13.71
N ASP A 50 -10.72 0.81 12.50
CA ASP A 50 -10.52 -0.18 11.47
C ASP A 50 -10.04 0.49 10.17
N TRP A 51 -8.76 0.30 9.83
CA TRP A 51 -8.14 0.88 8.64
C TRP A 51 -8.81 0.45 7.32
N THR A 52 -9.52 -0.68 7.30
CA THR A 52 -10.22 -1.19 6.11
C THR A 52 -11.50 -0.43 5.80
N ARG A 53 -12.03 0.33 6.75
CA ARG A 53 -13.24 1.14 6.57
C ARG A 53 -12.98 2.44 5.81
N PHE A 54 -11.78 3.00 5.95
CA PHE A 54 -11.32 4.18 5.21
C PHE A 54 -9.93 3.92 4.61
N PRO A 55 -9.82 2.95 3.69
CA PRO A 55 -8.53 2.60 3.13
C PRO A 55 -8.03 3.70 2.19
N ARG A 56 -6.76 4.07 2.36
CA ARG A 56 -6.02 4.93 1.46
C ARG A 56 -4.80 4.15 0.99
N TYR A 57 -4.87 3.65 -0.24
CA TYR A 57 -3.86 2.77 -0.77
C TYR A 57 -2.82 3.52 -1.58
N GLY A 58 -1.57 3.17 -1.36
CA GLY A 58 -0.45 3.43 -2.25
C GLY A 58 0.16 2.12 -2.73
N PHE A 59 1.14 2.20 -3.62
CA PHE A 59 1.92 1.03 -4.03
C PHE A 59 3.38 1.39 -4.26
N VAL A 60 4.25 0.38 -4.14
CA VAL A 60 5.66 0.42 -4.50
C VAL A 60 5.94 -0.73 -5.47
N ALA A 61 6.83 -0.50 -6.44
CA ALA A 61 7.07 -1.45 -7.54
C ALA A 61 8.56 -1.65 -7.86
N THR A 62 9.46 -1.12 -7.05
CA THR A 62 10.91 -1.23 -7.26
C THR A 62 11.58 -1.70 -5.99
N PHE A 63 12.33 -2.81 -6.09
CA PHE A 63 12.96 -3.48 -4.95
C PHE A 63 14.42 -3.82 -5.24
N ASP A 64 15.04 -3.13 -6.18
CA ASP A 64 16.42 -3.36 -6.61
C ASP A 64 17.45 -2.73 -5.65
N ALA A 65 18.73 -2.89 -5.96
CA ALA A 65 19.85 -2.37 -5.17
C ALA A 65 19.85 -0.85 -4.98
N SER A 66 19.09 -0.10 -5.79
CA SER A 66 18.97 1.35 -5.63
C SER A 66 18.12 1.77 -4.43
N LYS A 67 17.32 0.84 -3.89
CA LYS A 67 16.43 1.06 -2.74
C LYS A 67 17.18 0.91 -1.42
N THR A 68 17.99 1.91 -1.12
CA THR A 68 18.65 2.01 0.19
C THR A 68 17.63 2.28 1.30
N GLU A 69 17.97 1.96 2.53
CA GLU A 69 17.11 2.25 3.69
C GLU A 69 16.70 3.74 3.76
N SER A 70 17.61 4.65 3.48
CA SER A 70 17.33 6.09 3.47
C SER A 70 16.26 6.46 2.43
N LYS A 71 16.36 5.93 1.22
CA LYS A 71 15.36 6.17 0.17
C LYS A 71 14.00 5.59 0.54
N ILE A 72 13.97 4.40 1.12
CA ILE A 72 12.74 3.77 1.61
C ILE A 72 12.10 4.64 2.71
N GLN A 73 12.90 5.16 3.63
CA GLN A 73 12.43 6.09 4.67
C GLN A 73 11.80 7.35 4.06
N GLU A 74 12.45 7.96 3.07
CA GLU A 74 11.94 9.16 2.38
C GLU A 74 10.60 8.89 1.67
N GLU A 75 10.52 7.77 0.93
CA GLU A 75 9.31 7.36 0.21
C GLU A 75 8.15 7.11 1.18
N MET A 76 8.40 6.36 2.25
CA MET A 76 7.36 6.05 3.23
C MET A 76 6.95 7.28 4.05
N ALA A 77 7.88 8.17 4.38
CA ALA A 77 7.57 9.45 5.01
C ALA A 77 6.68 10.32 4.10
N PHE A 78 6.94 10.31 2.78
CA PHE A 78 6.07 11.00 1.82
C PHE A 78 4.67 10.41 1.79
N LEU A 79 4.54 9.09 1.67
CA LEU A 79 3.23 8.42 1.67
C LEU A 79 2.47 8.64 2.99
N ASN A 80 3.18 8.66 4.12
CA ASN A 80 2.59 8.98 5.41
C ASN A 80 2.02 10.41 5.45
N ARG A 81 2.73 11.40 4.90
CA ARG A 81 2.20 12.77 4.77
C ARG A 81 0.96 12.85 3.86
N CYS A 82 0.83 11.93 2.91
CA CYS A 82 -0.36 11.79 2.06
C CYS A 82 -1.48 10.97 2.75
N HIS A 83 -1.32 10.62 4.01
CA HIS A 83 -2.27 9.83 4.79
C HIS A 83 -2.54 8.43 4.23
N ILE A 84 -1.59 7.86 3.51
CA ILE A 84 -1.66 6.46 3.04
C ILE A 84 -1.56 5.53 4.25
N ASN A 85 -2.46 4.57 4.35
CA ASN A 85 -2.51 3.62 5.45
C ASN A 85 -2.32 2.15 5.04
N GLY A 86 -2.23 1.87 3.73
CA GLY A 86 -1.91 0.57 3.18
C GLY A 86 -1.08 0.70 1.91
N VAL A 87 0.03 -0.04 1.80
CA VAL A 87 0.92 0.01 0.65
C VAL A 87 1.04 -1.38 0.04
N GLN A 88 0.65 -1.49 -1.22
CA GLN A 88 0.76 -2.71 -2.00
C GLN A 88 2.13 -2.83 -2.65
N PHE A 89 2.69 -4.03 -2.58
CA PHE A 89 3.95 -4.38 -3.24
C PHE A 89 3.63 -4.95 -4.63
N GLN A 90 3.79 -4.12 -5.66
CA GLN A 90 3.51 -4.51 -7.03
C GLN A 90 4.69 -5.28 -7.61
N ASP A 91 4.41 -6.42 -8.27
CA ASP A 91 5.41 -7.24 -8.97
C ASP A 91 6.65 -7.58 -8.13
N TRP A 92 6.45 -7.85 -6.84
CA TRP A 92 7.52 -8.28 -5.93
C TRP A 92 7.83 -9.76 -6.03
N HIS A 93 6.92 -10.56 -6.61
CA HIS A 93 6.92 -12.02 -6.57
C HIS A 93 7.80 -12.64 -7.66
N ASN A 94 8.37 -13.80 -7.37
CA ASN A 94 9.21 -14.55 -8.30
C ASN A 94 8.37 -15.19 -9.42
N LYS A 95 7.44 -16.08 -9.06
CA LYS A 95 6.49 -16.69 -9.98
C LYS A 95 5.07 -16.46 -9.48
N HIS A 96 4.08 -16.49 -10.36
CA HIS A 96 2.68 -16.32 -9.95
C HIS A 96 2.24 -17.38 -8.96
N HIS A 97 2.59 -18.64 -9.20
CA HIS A 97 2.25 -19.78 -8.35
C HIS A 97 3.26 -20.00 -7.19
N TRP A 98 4.44 -19.37 -7.25
CA TRP A 98 5.48 -19.44 -6.21
C TRP A 98 6.09 -18.07 -5.98
N PRO A 99 5.45 -17.23 -5.17
CA PRO A 99 5.83 -15.82 -5.05
C PRO A 99 7.17 -15.56 -4.35
N LEU A 100 7.66 -16.48 -3.53
CA LEU A 100 8.93 -16.31 -2.82
C LEU A 100 10.11 -16.59 -3.74
N GLY A 101 11.15 -15.76 -3.70
CA GLY A 101 12.49 -16.15 -4.15
C GLY A 101 13.09 -17.13 -3.15
N GLY A 102 13.41 -18.35 -3.62
CA GLY A 102 13.84 -19.44 -2.74
C GLY A 102 12.70 -20.16 -2.03
N THR A 103 12.92 -20.58 -0.80
CA THR A 103 11.93 -21.27 0.04
C THR A 103 11.59 -20.46 1.28
N ARG A 104 10.57 -20.88 2.02
CA ARG A 104 10.18 -20.24 3.29
C ARG A 104 11.32 -20.30 4.32
N GLU A 105 12.07 -21.37 4.33
CA GLU A 105 13.20 -21.60 5.23
C GLU A 105 14.48 -20.90 4.78
N HIS A 106 14.65 -20.73 3.46
CA HIS A 106 15.82 -20.14 2.84
C HIS A 106 15.41 -19.19 1.71
N LEU A 107 15.23 -17.91 2.05
CA LEU A 107 14.96 -16.89 1.05
C LEU A 107 16.22 -16.53 0.29
N ASP A 108 16.12 -16.44 -1.02
CA ASP A 108 17.20 -15.90 -1.85
C ASP A 108 17.44 -14.43 -1.51
N ALA A 109 18.71 -14.03 -1.43
CA ALA A 109 19.06 -12.63 -1.20
C ALA A 109 18.60 -11.74 -2.34
N VAL A 110 18.68 -12.26 -3.57
CA VAL A 110 18.22 -11.61 -4.82
C VAL A 110 17.55 -12.67 -5.68
N TYR A 111 16.41 -12.35 -6.25
CA TYR A 111 15.69 -13.20 -7.20
C TYR A 111 15.11 -12.37 -8.34
N LYS A 112 14.62 -13.03 -9.38
CA LYS A 112 13.95 -12.37 -10.50
C LYS A 112 12.44 -12.33 -10.27
N ASP A 113 11.83 -11.20 -10.60
CA ASP A 113 10.37 -11.13 -10.70
C ASP A 113 9.87 -11.66 -12.05
N ILE A 114 8.56 -11.62 -12.24
CA ILE A 114 7.90 -12.07 -13.49
C ILE A 114 8.32 -11.29 -14.75
N ALA A 115 8.91 -10.11 -14.60
CA ALA A 115 9.43 -9.27 -15.68
C ALA A 115 10.97 -9.36 -15.79
N ASN A 116 11.60 -10.34 -15.13
CA ASN A 116 13.04 -10.57 -15.10
C ASN A 116 13.86 -9.42 -14.49
N ARG A 117 13.24 -8.64 -13.57
CA ARG A 117 13.91 -7.59 -12.79
C ARG A 117 14.48 -8.17 -11.50
N ASP A 118 15.58 -7.59 -11.00
CA ASP A 118 16.15 -8.00 -9.72
C ASP A 118 15.29 -7.49 -8.56
N ILE A 119 14.92 -8.41 -7.68
CA ILE A 119 14.27 -8.13 -6.41
C ILE A 119 15.23 -8.48 -5.28
N TYR A 120 15.57 -7.51 -4.46
CA TYR A 120 16.38 -7.68 -3.26
C TYR A 120 15.46 -7.95 -2.07
N THR A 121 15.55 -9.13 -1.50
CA THR A 121 14.75 -9.53 -0.33
C THR A 121 14.91 -8.55 0.84
N GLN A 122 16.10 -7.99 1.00
CA GLN A 122 16.33 -6.99 2.05
C GLN A 122 15.52 -5.72 1.81
N SER A 123 15.44 -5.23 0.56
CA SER A 123 14.62 -4.05 0.23
C SER A 123 13.12 -4.29 0.54
N VAL A 124 12.61 -5.49 0.24
CA VAL A 124 11.23 -5.86 0.59
C VAL A 124 11.01 -5.83 2.10
N LYS A 125 11.94 -6.42 2.88
CA LYS A 125 11.88 -6.42 4.36
C LYS A 125 11.96 -5.01 4.95
N ASP A 126 12.82 -4.15 4.38
CA ASP A 126 12.97 -2.77 4.85
C ASP A 126 11.71 -1.95 4.56
N TYR A 127 11.08 -2.11 3.41
CA TYR A 127 9.78 -1.50 3.12
C TYR A 127 8.72 -1.91 4.16
N ILE A 128 8.61 -3.21 4.47
CA ILE A 128 7.66 -3.71 5.49
C ILE A 128 7.95 -3.07 6.84
N ARG A 129 9.19 -3.08 7.28
CA ARG A 129 9.61 -2.54 8.57
C ARG A 129 9.32 -1.04 8.68
N VAL A 130 9.67 -0.27 7.65
CA VAL A 130 9.47 1.18 7.65
C VAL A 130 7.98 1.53 7.60
N GLN A 131 7.19 0.85 6.76
CA GLN A 131 5.73 1.02 6.73
C GLN A 131 5.10 0.79 8.10
N HIS A 132 5.47 -0.31 8.75
CA HIS A 132 4.95 -0.63 10.08
C HIS A 132 5.32 0.43 11.13
N SER A 133 6.48 1.09 11.01
CA SER A 133 6.85 2.20 11.92
C SER A 133 5.93 3.42 11.78
N TYR A 134 5.28 3.59 10.63
CA TYR A 134 4.24 4.61 10.39
C TYR A 134 2.81 4.11 10.63
N GLY A 135 2.63 2.87 11.10
CA GLY A 135 1.31 2.26 11.29
C GLY A 135 0.63 1.82 9.98
N MET A 136 1.30 1.91 8.84
CA MET A 136 0.78 1.44 7.55
C MET A 136 0.75 -0.08 7.48
N LYS A 137 -0.14 -0.64 6.66
CA LYS A 137 -0.22 -2.06 6.36
C LYS A 137 0.53 -2.38 5.08
N ALA A 138 1.34 -3.45 5.12
CA ALA A 138 2.00 -4.01 3.94
C ALA A 138 1.07 -5.04 3.29
N MET A 139 0.82 -4.87 1.99
CA MET A 139 -0.05 -5.73 1.20
C MET A 139 0.72 -6.26 0.02
N PHE A 140 0.74 -7.58 -0.16
CA PHE A 140 1.39 -8.17 -1.31
C PHE A 140 0.42 -8.32 -2.48
N TYR A 141 0.81 -7.81 -3.64
CA TYR A 141 0.15 -8.19 -4.88
C TYR A 141 0.40 -9.68 -5.14
N ASN A 142 -0.65 -10.40 -5.49
CA ASN A 142 -0.57 -11.80 -5.86
C ASN A 142 -1.57 -12.09 -6.98
N LEU A 143 -1.06 -12.58 -8.10
CA LEU A 143 -1.87 -13.06 -9.22
C LEU A 143 -2.25 -14.52 -8.97
N CYS A 144 -3.29 -14.74 -8.17
CA CYS A 144 -3.66 -16.07 -7.67
C CYS A 144 -4.28 -17.00 -8.72
N PHE A 145 -4.60 -16.50 -9.91
CA PHE A 145 -5.14 -17.30 -11.02
C PHE A 145 -4.12 -17.57 -12.14
N GLY A 146 -2.89 -17.05 -12.01
CA GLY A 146 -1.82 -17.24 -12.97
C GLY A 146 -0.79 -18.29 -12.52
N ALA A 147 -0.28 -19.06 -13.47
CA ALA A 147 0.85 -19.96 -13.28
C ALA A 147 1.74 -19.92 -14.51
N LEU A 148 3.04 -20.14 -14.32
CA LEU A 148 3.99 -20.26 -15.44
C LEU A 148 4.01 -21.70 -15.96
N ASP A 149 4.57 -21.90 -17.17
CA ASP A 149 4.61 -23.21 -17.86
C ASP A 149 5.31 -24.31 -17.04
N ASP A 150 6.21 -23.94 -16.12
CA ASP A 150 6.93 -24.85 -15.25
C ASP A 150 6.22 -25.18 -13.91
N ALA A 151 5.01 -24.68 -13.73
CA ALA A 151 4.26 -24.78 -12.47
C ALA A 151 4.03 -26.21 -11.99
N ALA A 152 3.86 -27.18 -12.91
CA ALA A 152 3.71 -28.58 -12.57
C ALA A 152 4.96 -29.12 -11.85
N GLY A 153 6.16 -28.67 -12.22
CA GLY A 153 7.42 -28.99 -11.55
C GLY A 153 7.50 -28.44 -10.12
N ASP A 154 6.83 -27.34 -9.86
CA ASP A 154 6.73 -26.71 -8.55
C ASP A 154 5.53 -27.22 -7.70
N GLY A 155 4.85 -28.24 -8.18
CA GLY A 155 3.79 -28.94 -7.45
C GLY A 155 2.38 -28.39 -7.67
N VAL A 156 2.16 -27.52 -8.65
CA VAL A 156 0.82 -27.09 -9.08
C VAL A 156 0.13 -28.28 -9.76
N LYS A 157 -1.04 -28.63 -9.26
CA LYS A 157 -1.78 -29.77 -9.74
C LYS A 157 -2.71 -29.42 -10.89
N GLU A 158 -2.88 -30.37 -11.82
CA GLU A 158 -3.78 -30.22 -12.98
C GLU A 158 -5.21 -29.84 -12.55
N GLU A 159 -5.70 -30.41 -11.47
CA GLU A 159 -7.05 -30.16 -10.95
C GLU A 159 -7.27 -28.74 -10.40
N TRP A 160 -6.20 -27.94 -10.24
CA TRP A 160 -6.28 -26.55 -9.79
C TRP A 160 -6.45 -25.55 -10.92
N HIS A 161 -6.38 -26.00 -12.18
CA HIS A 161 -6.55 -25.12 -13.33
C HIS A 161 -7.97 -24.57 -13.40
N ILE A 162 -8.07 -23.31 -13.83
CA ILE A 162 -9.35 -22.71 -14.20
C ILE A 162 -9.65 -23.11 -15.65
N PHE A 163 -10.87 -23.56 -15.88
CA PHE A 163 -11.30 -24.02 -17.20
C PHE A 163 -12.39 -23.12 -17.75
N LYS A 164 -12.34 -22.87 -19.07
CA LYS A 164 -13.38 -22.17 -19.80
C LYS A 164 -14.55 -23.14 -20.07
N GLY A 165 -15.75 -22.70 -19.71
CA GLY A 165 -16.97 -23.48 -19.92
C GLY A 165 -17.12 -24.70 -19.03
N THR A 166 -18.19 -25.45 -19.25
CA THR A 166 -18.59 -26.61 -18.42
C THR A 166 -17.89 -27.91 -18.80
N GLY A 167 -17.23 -27.95 -19.95
CA GLY A 167 -16.57 -29.17 -20.47
C GLY A 167 -15.21 -29.48 -19.83
N HIS A 168 -14.61 -28.53 -19.13
CA HIS A 168 -13.28 -28.62 -18.51
C HIS A 168 -12.19 -29.09 -19.50
N THR A 169 -12.32 -28.67 -20.77
CA THR A 169 -11.39 -29.05 -21.83
C THR A 169 -10.40 -27.95 -22.18
N ASP A 170 -10.81 -26.68 -22.07
CA ASP A 170 -9.99 -25.54 -22.40
C ASP A 170 -9.57 -24.83 -21.10
N LYS A 171 -8.25 -24.82 -20.84
CA LYS A 171 -7.69 -24.08 -19.71
C LYS A 171 -7.75 -22.57 -19.99
N ASP A 172 -8.04 -21.82 -18.96
CA ASP A 172 -7.82 -20.38 -18.96
C ASP A 172 -6.33 -20.15 -18.69
N ALA A 173 -5.65 -19.51 -19.62
CA ALA A 173 -4.21 -19.29 -19.56
C ALA A 173 -3.85 -18.16 -18.60
#